data_c26c481d40f11876c0c81dfe0c50db6a
#
_entry.id   c26c481d40f11876c0c81dfe0c50db6a
#
_cell.length_a   1.000
_cell.length_b   1.000
_cell.length_c   1.000
_cell.angle_alpha   90.00
_cell.angle_beta   90.00
_cell.angle_gamma   90.00
#
_symmetry.space_group_name_H-M   'P 1'
#
loop_
_entity.id
_entity.type
_entity.pdbx_description
1 polymer ?
#
loop_
_entity_poly.entity_id
_entity_poly.type
_entity_poly.pdbx_seq_one_letter_code
_entity_poly.pdbx_strand_id
1 'polypeptide(L)'
;MRKIVLTLIVALGMAGGYAQNETGKFSIKPMAGVNISAFSGGMDGMYHTKAGFVGGVEAEYGVNPWLGLSLGMVYSQQGADIDGSYTLAGIDDQGNPLRIKSTLNGTLKCNYINLPLMANFYIPAVRGLSIKAGIQVGFLTDDNMSADEEIVVVRGTQATSSFATIDAGTSPQTQVTRAQVNMSNVCKSVDVGFPIGLSYEYKNVVLDARYYFGLTKIDKTEDAEDCRNRMLSITLGYRFKL
;
A
#
# COMPACT_ATOMS: atom_id res chain seq x y z
N MET A 1 9.20 -5.27 24.62
CA MET A 1 8.79 -4.29 23.61
C MET A 1 7.56 -3.47 24.00
N ARG A 2 6.42 -4.05 24.41
CA ARG A 2 5.21 -3.30 24.87
C ARG A 2 5.47 -2.25 25.96
N LYS A 3 6.31 -2.57 26.97
CA LYS A 3 6.62 -1.65 28.09
C LYS A 3 7.49 -0.45 27.63
N ILE A 4 8.40 -0.65 26.68
CA ILE A 4 9.26 0.42 26.15
C ILE A 4 8.45 1.43 25.33
N VAL A 5 7.50 0.96 24.53
CA VAL A 5 6.60 1.83 23.75
C VAL A 5 5.70 2.66 24.67
N LEU A 6 5.17 2.04 25.75
CA LEU A 6 4.35 2.75 26.73
C LEU A 6 5.16 3.81 27.51
N THR A 7 6.40 3.48 27.88
CA THR A 7 7.30 4.41 28.57
C THR A 7 7.71 5.57 27.68
N LEU A 8 7.93 5.33 26.38
CA LEU A 8 8.24 6.38 25.40
C LEU A 8 7.05 7.34 25.22
N ILE A 9 5.82 6.82 25.14
CA ILE A 9 4.60 7.63 25.03
C ILE A 9 4.40 8.49 26.28
N VAL A 10 4.62 7.93 27.47
CA VAL A 10 4.51 8.68 28.75
C VAL A 10 5.61 9.72 28.88
N ALA A 11 6.84 9.41 28.49
CA ALA A 11 7.96 10.35 28.55
C ALA A 11 7.79 11.54 27.57
N LEU A 12 7.23 11.31 26.39
CA LEU A 12 6.90 12.35 25.41
C LEU A 12 5.73 13.25 25.88
N GLY A 13 4.79 12.70 26.64
CA GLY A 13 3.65 13.47 27.21
C GLY A 13 4.04 14.47 28.30
N MET A 14 5.21 14.30 28.96
CA MET A 14 5.67 15.17 30.04
C MET A 14 6.50 16.39 29.56
N ALA A 15 6.97 16.39 28.30
CA ALA A 15 7.67 17.53 27.74
C ALA A 15 6.65 18.58 27.26
N GLY A 16 6.36 19.54 28.14
CA GLY A 16 5.36 20.59 27.93
C GLY A 16 5.58 21.43 26.66
N GLY A 17 4.94 21.05 25.58
CA GLY A 17 4.84 21.80 24.34
C GLY A 17 3.36 22.13 24.05
N TYR A 18 3.09 23.36 23.65
CA TYR A 18 1.75 23.85 23.34
C TYR A 18 1.23 23.21 22.04
N ALA A 19 0.57 22.08 22.15
CA ALA A 19 -0.14 21.49 21.03
C ALA A 19 -1.57 21.20 21.47
N GLN A 20 -2.40 22.18 21.37
CA GLN A 20 -3.85 22.05 21.42
C GLN A 20 -4.42 22.73 20.19
N ASN A 21 -5.46 22.12 19.62
CA ASN A 21 -6.20 22.72 18.52
C ASN A 21 -6.83 24.04 19.00
N GLU A 22 -6.57 25.12 18.30
CA GLU A 22 -7.15 26.43 18.61
C GLU A 22 -8.49 26.58 17.90
N THR A 23 -9.55 26.72 18.67
CA THR A 23 -10.92 26.88 18.14
C THR A 23 -11.01 28.10 17.23
N GLY A 24 -11.63 27.90 16.04
CA GLY A 24 -11.82 28.97 15.06
C GLY A 24 -10.59 29.34 14.26
N LYS A 25 -9.48 28.63 14.43
CA LYS A 25 -8.22 28.87 13.71
C LYS A 25 -7.99 27.86 12.61
N PHE A 26 -7.32 28.34 11.56
CA PHE A 26 -6.78 27.49 10.50
C PHE A 26 -5.31 27.17 10.76
N SER A 27 -4.90 26.00 10.29
CA SER A 27 -3.50 25.64 10.20
C SER A 27 -3.22 24.92 8.90
N ILE A 28 -1.99 25.03 8.41
CA ILE A 28 -1.51 24.35 7.21
C ILE A 28 -0.32 23.47 7.61
N LYS A 29 -0.32 22.23 7.14
CA LYS A 29 0.70 21.24 7.46
C LYS A 29 1.26 20.62 6.17
N PRO A 30 2.36 21.12 5.59
CA PRO A 30 3.17 20.34 4.67
C PRO A 30 3.73 19.11 5.37
N MET A 31 3.76 17.98 4.66
CA MET A 31 4.23 16.70 5.18
C MET A 31 4.84 15.84 4.10
N ALA A 32 5.80 15.00 4.51
CA ALA A 32 6.41 13.99 3.66
C ALA A 32 6.74 12.74 4.48
N GLY A 33 6.86 11.60 3.81
CA GLY A 33 7.15 10.34 4.48
C GLY A 33 7.15 9.15 3.55
N VAL A 34 6.83 8.00 4.12
CA VAL A 34 6.85 6.72 3.43
C VAL A 34 5.49 6.02 3.54
N ASN A 35 5.14 5.33 2.46
CA ASN A 35 4.04 4.38 2.41
C ASN A 35 4.58 2.96 2.42
N ILE A 36 3.87 2.07 3.08
CA ILE A 36 3.99 0.63 2.94
C ILE A 36 2.62 0.16 2.46
N SER A 37 2.54 -0.17 1.18
CA SER A 37 1.30 -0.57 0.52
C SER A 37 1.30 -2.04 0.14
N ALA A 38 0.12 -2.63 0.07
CA ALA A 38 -0.13 -3.97 -0.43
C ALA A 38 -1.56 -4.04 -0.95
N PHE A 39 -1.87 -5.09 -1.68
CA PHE A 39 -3.25 -5.40 -2.06
C PHE A 39 -3.80 -6.50 -1.16
N SER A 40 -5.08 -6.42 -0.84
CA SER A 40 -5.82 -7.47 -0.13
C SER A 40 -6.86 -8.08 -1.06
N GLY A 41 -6.93 -9.40 -1.10
CA GLY A 41 -7.71 -10.15 -2.08
C GLY A 41 -6.89 -10.40 -3.35
N GLY A 42 -7.47 -11.02 -4.35
CA GLY A 42 -6.76 -11.52 -5.51
C GLY A 42 -6.10 -12.88 -5.25
N MET A 43 -5.14 -13.28 -6.07
CA MET A 43 -4.43 -14.54 -5.90
C MET A 43 -3.63 -14.53 -4.59
N ASP A 44 -4.11 -15.26 -3.60
CA ASP A 44 -3.51 -15.34 -2.26
C ASP A 44 -2.02 -15.70 -2.34
N GLY A 45 -1.19 -14.86 -1.69
CA GLY A 45 0.25 -15.07 -1.55
C GLY A 45 1.11 -14.55 -2.69
N MET A 46 0.56 -13.97 -3.77
CA MET A 46 1.35 -13.40 -4.88
C MET A 46 1.72 -11.92 -4.65
N TYR A 47 0.93 -11.18 -3.86
CA TYR A 47 1.18 -9.75 -3.62
C TYR A 47 1.93 -9.54 -2.32
N HIS A 48 3.08 -8.89 -2.41
CA HIS A 48 3.93 -8.51 -1.30
C HIS A 48 3.89 -6.99 -1.07
N THR A 49 4.29 -6.59 0.13
CA THR A 49 4.31 -5.18 0.50
C THR A 49 5.37 -4.41 -0.28
N LYS A 50 5.00 -3.22 -0.74
CA LYS A 50 5.86 -2.29 -1.45
C LYS A 50 6.02 -0.99 -0.69
N ALA A 51 7.25 -0.52 -0.56
CA ALA A 51 7.54 0.80 -0.02
C ALA A 51 7.45 1.87 -1.12
N GLY A 52 6.89 3.03 -0.78
CA GLY A 52 6.72 4.17 -1.67
C GLY A 52 6.87 5.50 -0.94
N PHE A 53 6.95 6.58 -1.69
CA PHE A 53 6.97 7.94 -1.16
C PHE A 53 5.54 8.46 -0.95
N VAL A 54 5.35 9.29 0.09
CA VAL A 54 4.14 10.08 0.31
C VAL A 54 4.51 11.51 0.67
N GLY A 55 3.82 12.49 0.10
CA GLY A 55 4.04 13.87 0.45
C GLY A 55 2.92 14.77 -0.03
N GLY A 56 2.70 15.87 0.69
CA GLY A 56 1.59 16.76 0.36
C GLY A 56 1.38 17.84 1.42
N VAL A 57 0.18 18.40 1.41
CA VAL A 57 -0.24 19.43 2.32
C VAL A 57 -1.64 19.11 2.87
N GLU A 58 -1.86 19.45 4.14
CA GLU A 58 -3.13 19.28 4.83
C GLU A 58 -3.49 20.61 5.51
N ALA A 59 -4.68 21.13 5.21
CA ALA A 59 -5.26 22.28 5.89
C ALA A 59 -6.24 21.78 6.96
N GLU A 60 -6.19 22.33 8.16
CA GLU A 60 -7.05 21.95 9.27
C GLU A 60 -7.73 23.18 9.88
N TYR A 61 -9.02 23.04 10.17
CA TYR A 61 -9.83 24.00 10.91
C TYR A 61 -10.16 23.45 12.28
N GLY A 62 -9.84 24.21 13.33
CA GLY A 62 -10.19 23.90 14.70
C GLY A 62 -11.65 24.17 15.00
N VAL A 63 -12.47 23.12 15.06
CA VAL A 63 -13.90 23.23 15.38
C VAL A 63 -14.09 23.56 16.87
N ASN A 64 -13.35 22.86 17.72
CA ASN A 64 -13.32 23.07 19.16
C ASN A 64 -11.99 22.52 19.74
N PRO A 65 -11.70 22.63 21.05
CA PRO A 65 -10.42 22.22 21.61
C PRO A 65 -10.04 20.74 21.43
N TRP A 66 -11.02 19.89 21.18
CA TRP A 66 -10.81 18.44 21.02
C TRP A 66 -11.10 17.93 19.61
N LEU A 67 -11.63 18.76 18.70
CA LEU A 67 -11.99 18.37 17.34
C LEU A 67 -11.44 19.36 16.31
N GLY A 68 -10.70 18.86 15.34
CA GLY A 68 -10.32 19.53 14.11
C GLY A 68 -10.89 18.80 12.89
N LEU A 69 -11.17 19.53 11.83
CA LEU A 69 -11.51 18.98 10.52
C LEU A 69 -10.40 19.34 9.55
N SER A 70 -9.85 18.38 8.84
CA SER A 70 -8.79 18.63 7.88
C SER A 70 -9.12 18.08 6.50
N LEU A 71 -8.67 18.82 5.48
CA LEU A 71 -8.69 18.43 4.09
C LEU A 71 -7.24 18.47 3.57
N GLY A 72 -6.82 17.41 2.92
CA GLY A 72 -5.47 17.30 2.35
C GLY A 72 -5.46 17.15 0.85
N MET A 73 -4.28 17.41 0.27
CA MET A 73 -3.89 17.00 -1.06
C MET A 73 -2.52 16.33 -0.97
N VAL A 74 -2.46 15.03 -1.25
CA VAL A 74 -1.32 14.17 -0.94
C VAL A 74 -0.99 13.29 -2.15
N TYR A 75 0.21 13.48 -2.70
CA TYR A 75 0.76 12.52 -3.67
C TYR A 75 1.24 11.26 -2.93
N SER A 76 0.92 10.10 -3.46
CA SER A 76 1.15 8.82 -2.82
C SER A 76 1.56 7.77 -3.84
N GLN A 77 2.78 7.26 -3.71
CA GLN A 77 3.23 6.09 -4.45
C GLN A 77 2.75 4.84 -3.74
N GLN A 78 1.96 4.05 -4.44
CA GLN A 78 1.34 2.83 -3.93
C GLN A 78 1.64 1.66 -4.88
N GLY A 79 1.15 0.47 -4.54
CA GLY A 79 1.30 -0.71 -5.35
C GLY A 79 1.64 -1.94 -4.52
N ALA A 80 2.12 -2.98 -5.21
CA ALA A 80 2.59 -4.20 -4.60
C ALA A 80 3.73 -4.81 -5.43
N ASP A 81 4.62 -5.53 -4.78
CA ASP A 81 5.54 -6.43 -5.44
C ASP A 81 4.82 -7.76 -5.69
N ILE A 82 5.09 -8.36 -6.84
CA ILE A 82 4.47 -9.60 -7.31
C ILE A 82 5.55 -10.66 -7.31
N ASP A 83 5.33 -11.73 -6.57
CA ASP A 83 6.18 -12.92 -6.57
C ASP A 83 5.29 -14.14 -6.44
N GLY A 84 5.23 -14.94 -7.50
CA GLY A 84 4.38 -16.10 -7.49
C GLY A 84 4.71 -17.10 -8.57
N SER A 85 4.26 -18.33 -8.36
CA SER A 85 4.35 -19.37 -9.36
C SER A 85 3.11 -20.24 -9.35
N TYR A 86 2.68 -20.63 -10.54
CA TYR A 86 1.63 -21.62 -10.71
C TYR A 86 2.08 -22.74 -11.61
N THR A 87 1.47 -23.90 -11.44
CA THR A 87 1.77 -25.10 -12.23
C THR A 87 0.47 -25.63 -12.83
N LEU A 88 0.48 -25.81 -14.12
CA LEU A 88 -0.58 -26.48 -14.87
C LEU A 88 -0.08 -27.86 -15.31
N ALA A 89 -0.95 -28.86 -15.19
CA ALA A 89 -0.72 -30.20 -15.71
C ALA A 89 -1.79 -30.51 -16.77
N GLY A 90 -1.38 -31.12 -17.85
CA GLY A 90 -2.25 -31.47 -18.98
C GLY A 90 -1.66 -32.58 -19.85
N ILE A 91 -2.16 -32.68 -21.05
CA ILE A 91 -1.65 -33.53 -22.10
C ILE A 91 -1.38 -32.68 -23.34
N ASP A 92 -0.34 -33.00 -24.10
CA ASP A 92 -0.05 -32.34 -25.38
C ASP A 92 -0.92 -32.89 -26.52
N ASP A 93 -0.81 -32.29 -27.71
CA ASP A 93 -1.58 -32.70 -28.89
C ASP A 93 -1.27 -34.14 -29.36
N GLN A 94 -0.22 -34.77 -28.86
CA GLN A 94 0.22 -36.12 -29.13
C GLN A 94 -0.20 -37.10 -28.03
N GLY A 95 -0.93 -36.63 -26.99
CA GLY A 95 -1.41 -37.43 -25.88
C GLY A 95 -0.35 -37.68 -24.79
N ASN A 96 0.79 -37.00 -24.83
CA ASN A 96 1.84 -37.15 -23.80
C ASN A 96 1.56 -36.23 -22.63
N PRO A 97 1.96 -36.62 -21.39
CA PRO A 97 1.88 -35.75 -20.25
C PRO A 97 2.62 -34.43 -20.47
N LEU A 98 1.98 -33.31 -20.11
CA LEU A 98 2.50 -31.95 -20.20
C LEU A 98 2.40 -31.29 -18.84
N ARG A 99 3.47 -30.62 -18.42
CA ARG A 99 3.48 -29.77 -17.24
C ARG A 99 4.11 -28.42 -17.56
N ILE A 100 3.41 -27.36 -17.18
CA ILE A 100 3.84 -25.97 -17.39
C ILE A 100 3.95 -25.34 -16.01
N LYS A 101 5.12 -24.83 -15.66
CA LYS A 101 5.35 -23.96 -14.51
C LYS A 101 5.59 -22.54 -15.00
N SER A 102 4.77 -21.59 -14.59
CA SER A 102 5.04 -20.17 -14.77
C SER A 102 5.45 -19.58 -13.43
N THR A 103 6.54 -18.81 -13.46
CA THR A 103 7.01 -18.02 -12.31
C THR A 103 7.03 -16.57 -12.74
N LEU A 104 6.35 -15.73 -11.97
CA LEU A 104 6.18 -14.30 -12.23
C LEU A 104 6.81 -13.52 -11.09
N ASN A 105 7.77 -12.65 -11.42
CA ASN A 105 8.39 -11.71 -10.47
C ASN A 105 8.28 -10.31 -11.04
N GLY A 106 7.68 -9.40 -10.27
CA GLY A 106 7.45 -8.07 -10.79
C GLY A 106 7.01 -7.05 -9.74
N THR A 107 6.67 -5.89 -10.24
CA THR A 107 6.18 -4.78 -9.43
C THR A 107 5.00 -4.11 -10.14
N LEU A 108 3.91 -3.95 -9.42
CA LEU A 108 2.81 -3.07 -9.82
C LEU A 108 2.94 -1.74 -9.07
N LYS A 109 3.03 -0.65 -9.81
CA LYS A 109 3.06 0.72 -9.30
C LYS A 109 1.75 1.40 -9.64
N CYS A 110 1.11 2.04 -8.66
CA CYS A 110 -0.08 2.86 -8.83
C CYS A 110 0.13 4.15 -8.04
N ASN A 111 0.31 5.26 -8.74
CA ASN A 111 0.56 6.56 -8.13
C ASN A 111 -0.75 7.35 -8.09
N TYR A 112 -1.09 7.91 -6.93
CA TYR A 112 -2.34 8.63 -6.72
C TYR A 112 -2.10 10.03 -6.17
N ILE A 113 -2.99 10.95 -6.57
CA ILE A 113 -3.25 12.16 -5.78
C ILE A 113 -4.47 11.86 -4.92
N ASN A 114 -4.26 11.85 -3.61
CA ASN A 114 -5.27 11.56 -2.61
C ASN A 114 -5.82 12.84 -2.00
N LEU A 115 -7.12 12.90 -1.81
CA LEU A 115 -7.84 13.96 -1.11
C LEU A 115 -8.46 13.38 0.18
N PRO A 116 -7.70 13.31 1.29
CA PRO A 116 -8.24 12.88 2.58
C PRO A 116 -9.04 14.02 3.24
N LEU A 117 -10.29 13.73 3.63
CA LEU A 117 -11.11 14.54 4.52
C LEU A 117 -11.15 13.81 5.87
N MET A 118 -10.58 14.43 6.92
CA MET A 118 -10.35 13.78 8.20
C MET A 118 -10.98 14.57 9.35
N ALA A 119 -11.53 13.85 10.33
CA ALA A 119 -11.79 14.35 11.67
C ALA A 119 -10.62 13.99 12.58
N ASN A 120 -10.06 14.99 13.25
CA ASN A 120 -8.91 14.89 14.14
C ASN A 120 -9.38 15.07 15.57
N PHE A 121 -9.36 14.00 16.36
CA PHE A 121 -9.80 13.99 17.76
C PHE A 121 -8.58 14.14 18.66
N TYR A 122 -8.40 15.30 19.24
CA TYR A 122 -7.31 15.61 20.17
C TYR A 122 -7.63 15.05 21.56
N ILE A 123 -6.65 14.33 22.13
CA ILE A 123 -6.79 13.66 23.42
C ILE A 123 -6.37 14.62 24.53
N PRO A 124 -7.31 15.13 25.38
CA PRO A 124 -6.98 16.12 26.41
C PRO A 124 -5.97 15.61 27.44
N ALA A 125 -6.00 14.30 27.74
CA ALA A 125 -5.13 13.67 28.71
C ALA A 125 -3.65 13.56 28.26
N VAL A 126 -3.39 13.57 26.92
CA VAL A 126 -2.04 13.48 26.36
C VAL A 126 -1.88 14.58 25.32
N ARG A 127 -1.19 15.65 25.73
CA ARG A 127 -0.96 16.81 24.88
C ARG A 127 -0.25 16.40 23.59
N GLY A 128 -0.74 16.93 22.47
CA GLY A 128 -0.20 16.66 21.14
C GLY A 128 -0.67 15.36 20.50
N LEU A 129 -1.32 14.45 21.23
CA LEU A 129 -1.84 13.21 20.68
C LEU A 129 -3.23 13.45 20.05
N SER A 130 -3.42 12.99 18.83
CA SER A 130 -4.75 12.93 18.20
C SER A 130 -4.99 11.61 17.49
N ILE A 131 -6.24 11.17 17.51
CA ILE A 131 -6.77 10.07 16.70
C ILE A 131 -7.43 10.70 15.48
N LYS A 132 -7.22 10.11 14.33
CA LYS A 132 -7.76 10.61 13.07
C LYS A 132 -8.59 9.54 12.40
N ALA A 133 -9.72 9.94 11.82
CA ALA A 133 -10.53 9.07 10.99
C ALA A 133 -11.22 9.91 9.92
N GLY A 134 -11.48 9.31 8.76
CA GLY A 134 -12.13 10.05 7.68
C GLY A 134 -12.38 9.24 6.44
N ILE A 135 -12.61 9.93 5.35
CA ILE A 135 -12.75 9.38 4.01
C ILE A 135 -11.64 9.93 3.11
N GLN A 136 -11.21 9.14 2.14
CA GLN A 136 -10.22 9.55 1.17
C GLN A 136 -10.65 9.13 -0.22
N VAL A 137 -10.52 10.06 -1.16
CA VAL A 137 -10.68 9.78 -2.58
C VAL A 137 -9.31 9.96 -3.24
N GLY A 138 -8.85 8.93 -3.93
CA GLY A 138 -7.61 8.92 -4.70
C GLY A 138 -7.89 8.98 -6.20
N PHE A 139 -7.13 9.80 -6.91
CA PHE A 139 -7.15 9.89 -8.37
C PHE A 139 -5.84 9.36 -8.90
N LEU A 140 -5.90 8.34 -9.75
CA LEU A 140 -4.74 7.73 -10.38
C LEU A 140 -4.05 8.76 -11.29
N THR A 141 -2.76 8.93 -11.11
CA THR A 141 -1.93 9.80 -11.97
C THR A 141 -1.09 9.00 -12.95
N ASP A 142 -0.64 7.82 -12.52
CA ASP A 142 0.19 6.94 -13.31
C ASP A 142 0.14 5.51 -12.76
N ASP A 143 0.13 4.52 -13.64
CA ASP A 143 0.29 3.13 -13.27
C ASP A 143 1.18 2.37 -14.26
N ASN A 144 1.97 1.48 -13.72
CA ASN A 144 2.84 0.60 -14.50
C ASN A 144 3.04 -0.73 -13.78
N MET A 145 2.79 -1.82 -14.50
CA MET A 145 3.16 -3.16 -14.11
C MET A 145 4.36 -3.61 -14.95
N SER A 146 5.44 -3.97 -14.28
CA SER A 146 6.64 -4.55 -14.91
C SER A 146 6.95 -5.87 -14.22
N ALA A 147 6.98 -6.95 -15.00
CA ALA A 147 7.25 -8.28 -14.48
C ALA A 147 8.11 -9.09 -15.45
N ASP A 148 8.97 -9.92 -14.88
CA ASP A 148 9.70 -10.97 -15.58
C ASP A 148 8.95 -12.28 -15.38
N GLU A 149 8.58 -12.93 -16.47
CA GLU A 149 7.91 -14.23 -16.48
C GLU A 149 8.89 -15.30 -17.00
N GLU A 150 9.05 -16.37 -16.23
CA GLU A 150 9.76 -17.57 -16.64
C GLU A 150 8.78 -18.73 -16.77
N ILE A 151 8.65 -19.24 -17.98
CA ILE A 151 7.78 -20.39 -18.30
C ILE A 151 8.66 -21.60 -18.55
N VAL A 152 8.49 -22.63 -17.73
CA VAL A 152 9.16 -23.94 -17.88
C VAL A 152 8.14 -24.95 -18.34
N VAL A 153 8.33 -25.49 -19.54
CA VAL A 153 7.48 -26.51 -20.14
C VAL A 153 8.21 -27.86 -20.15
N VAL A 154 7.61 -28.88 -19.56
CA VAL A 154 8.14 -30.25 -19.50
C VAL A 154 7.15 -31.19 -20.16
N ARG A 155 7.63 -32.02 -21.08
CA ARG A 155 6.83 -32.97 -21.86
C ARG A 155 7.25 -34.42 -21.59
N GLY A 156 6.32 -35.33 -21.86
CA GLY A 156 6.54 -36.78 -21.79
C GLY A 156 6.61 -37.29 -20.35
N THR A 157 7.29 -38.38 -20.15
CA THR A 157 7.39 -39.06 -18.83
C THR A 157 7.99 -38.19 -17.74
N GLN A 158 8.75 -37.18 -18.08
CA GLN A 158 9.32 -36.22 -17.14
C GLN A 158 8.28 -35.26 -16.55
N ALA A 159 7.18 -35.02 -17.25
CA ALA A 159 6.08 -34.18 -16.76
C ALA A 159 5.38 -34.78 -15.51
N THR A 160 5.58 -36.05 -15.21
CA THR A 160 5.05 -36.72 -14.02
C THR A 160 5.94 -36.58 -12.79
N SER A 161 7.20 -36.16 -12.96
CA SER A 161 8.14 -35.92 -11.86
C SER A 161 7.95 -34.55 -11.21
N SER A 162 8.50 -34.37 -10.01
CA SER A 162 8.48 -33.07 -9.34
C SER A 162 9.41 -32.07 -10.04
N PHE A 163 8.99 -30.82 -10.15
CA PHE A 163 9.85 -29.73 -10.67
C PHE A 163 11.15 -29.54 -9.89
N ALA A 164 11.18 -29.95 -8.63
CA ALA A 164 12.38 -29.85 -7.78
C ALA A 164 13.54 -30.75 -8.28
N THR A 165 13.22 -31.77 -9.09
CA THR A 165 14.22 -32.73 -9.61
C THR A 165 14.60 -32.51 -11.08
N ILE A 166 13.97 -31.50 -11.72
CA ILE A 166 14.23 -31.18 -13.14
C ILE A 166 15.09 -29.93 -13.20
N ASP A 167 16.34 -30.13 -13.60
CA ASP A 167 17.28 -29.03 -13.86
C ASP A 167 16.98 -28.44 -15.26
N ALA A 168 16.61 -27.15 -15.27
CA ALA A 168 16.25 -26.45 -16.50
C ALA A 168 17.48 -26.46 -17.47
N GLY A 169 17.38 -27.22 -18.55
CA GLY A 169 18.42 -27.31 -19.58
C GLY A 169 19.11 -28.65 -19.70
N THR A 170 18.83 -29.64 -18.82
CA THR A 170 19.46 -30.97 -18.89
C THR A 170 18.63 -31.99 -19.66
N SER A 171 17.40 -31.71 -20.02
CA SER A 171 16.54 -32.63 -20.79
C SER A 171 16.09 -32.00 -22.11
N PRO A 172 16.17 -32.74 -23.23
CA PRO A 172 15.69 -32.29 -24.54
C PRO A 172 14.14 -32.07 -24.57
N GLN A 173 13.44 -32.53 -23.56
CA GLN A 173 11.97 -32.37 -23.41
C GLN A 173 11.58 -31.16 -22.52
N THR A 174 12.56 -30.42 -22.00
CA THR A 174 12.33 -29.22 -21.19
C THR A 174 12.60 -27.97 -22.02
N GLN A 175 11.63 -27.09 -22.11
CA GLN A 175 11.77 -25.77 -22.74
C GLN A 175 11.58 -24.69 -21.68
N VAL A 176 12.50 -23.71 -21.68
CA VAL A 176 12.44 -22.53 -20.81
C VAL A 176 12.27 -21.30 -21.68
N THR A 177 11.22 -20.54 -21.43
CA THR A 177 10.97 -19.27 -22.10
C THR A 177 10.94 -18.18 -21.05
N ARG A 178 11.65 -17.07 -21.30
CA ARG A 178 11.63 -15.88 -20.47
C ARG A 178 11.04 -14.75 -21.26
N ALA A 179 10.09 -14.04 -20.65
CA ALA A 179 9.43 -12.88 -21.23
C ALA A 179 9.39 -11.76 -20.21
N GLN A 180 9.50 -10.53 -20.71
CA GLN A 180 9.20 -9.33 -19.92
C GLN A 180 7.78 -8.87 -20.23
N VAL A 181 6.98 -8.72 -19.20
CA VAL A 181 5.61 -8.22 -19.29
C VAL A 181 5.61 -6.79 -18.77
N ASN A 182 5.24 -5.85 -19.64
CA ASN A 182 5.02 -4.47 -19.27
C ASN A 182 3.60 -4.08 -19.64
N MET A 183 2.82 -3.67 -18.64
CA MET A 183 1.42 -3.29 -18.80
C MET A 183 1.16 -1.94 -18.15
N SER A 184 0.32 -1.13 -18.77
CA SER A 184 -0.20 0.11 -18.21
C SER A 184 -1.73 0.08 -18.22
N ASN A 185 -2.36 1.01 -17.53
CA ASN A 185 -3.82 1.07 -17.37
C ASN A 185 -4.43 -0.14 -16.65
N VAL A 186 -3.69 -0.72 -15.70
CA VAL A 186 -4.11 -1.88 -14.89
C VAL A 186 -5.02 -1.43 -13.74
N CYS A 187 -4.69 -0.28 -13.12
CA CYS A 187 -5.40 0.22 -11.95
C CYS A 187 -6.60 1.11 -12.31
N LYS A 188 -7.67 1.08 -11.51
CA LYS A 188 -8.80 2.00 -11.65
C LYS A 188 -8.39 3.43 -11.39
N SER A 189 -9.01 4.34 -12.14
CA SER A 189 -8.70 5.78 -12.07
C SER A 189 -9.08 6.43 -10.75
N VAL A 190 -10.04 5.84 -10.02
CA VAL A 190 -10.52 6.37 -8.73
C VAL A 190 -10.48 5.27 -7.67
N ASP A 191 -9.87 5.58 -6.54
CA ASP A 191 -9.85 4.74 -5.35
C ASP A 191 -10.50 5.48 -4.17
N VAL A 192 -11.45 4.83 -3.50
CA VAL A 192 -12.16 5.39 -2.34
C VAL A 192 -11.90 4.48 -1.14
N GLY A 193 -11.63 5.08 0.00
CA GLY A 193 -11.40 4.31 1.20
C GLY A 193 -11.48 5.12 2.48
N PHE A 194 -11.19 4.43 3.57
CA PHE A 194 -11.31 4.92 4.93
C PHE A 194 -9.93 4.92 5.61
N PRO A 195 -9.30 6.09 5.78
CA PRO A 195 -8.10 6.23 6.59
C PRO A 195 -8.44 6.34 8.08
N ILE A 196 -7.67 5.64 8.92
CA ILE A 196 -7.64 5.80 10.37
C ILE A 196 -6.20 5.96 10.81
N GLY A 197 -5.93 6.79 11.81
CA GLY A 197 -4.55 7.02 12.21
C GLY A 197 -4.40 7.67 13.57
N LEU A 198 -3.13 7.82 13.93
CA LEU A 198 -2.67 8.51 15.11
C LEU A 198 -1.67 9.58 14.70
N SER A 199 -1.72 10.74 15.32
CA SER A 199 -0.65 11.72 15.16
C SER A 199 -0.23 12.30 16.49
N TYR A 200 1.06 12.66 16.56
CA TYR A 200 1.64 13.31 17.70
C TYR A 200 2.34 14.59 17.28
N GLU A 201 1.96 15.70 17.90
CA GLU A 201 2.53 17.02 17.65
C GLU A 201 3.41 17.45 18.80
N TYR A 202 4.65 17.83 18.49
CA TYR A 202 5.57 18.45 19.42
C TYR A 202 6.22 19.68 18.80
N LYS A 203 6.01 20.86 19.41
CA LYS A 203 6.53 22.14 18.91
C LYS A 203 6.28 22.35 17.41
N ASN A 204 5.05 22.13 16.98
CA ASN A 204 4.59 22.23 15.58
C ASN A 204 5.11 21.13 14.63
N VAL A 205 6.04 20.28 15.06
CA VAL A 205 6.44 19.10 14.32
C VAL A 205 5.41 18.01 14.59
N VAL A 206 4.86 17.42 13.53
CA VAL A 206 3.79 16.42 13.59
C VAL A 206 4.29 15.11 12.98
N LEU A 207 4.34 14.07 13.79
CA LEU A 207 4.49 12.69 13.33
C LEU A 207 3.08 12.10 13.17
N ASP A 208 2.80 11.55 12.00
CA ASP A 208 1.48 11.02 11.65
C ASP A 208 1.64 9.59 11.10
N ALA A 209 0.87 8.67 11.63
CA ALA A 209 0.78 7.29 11.16
C ALA A 209 -0.67 6.98 10.81
N ARG A 210 -0.93 6.61 9.54
CA ARG A 210 -2.27 6.32 9.01
C ARG A 210 -2.31 4.97 8.36
N TYR A 211 -3.35 4.22 8.64
CA TYR A 211 -3.70 3.02 7.89
C TYR A 211 -4.92 3.29 7.03
N TYR A 212 -4.81 2.99 5.75
CA TYR A 212 -5.84 3.16 4.74
C TYR A 212 -6.48 1.83 4.38
N PHE A 213 -7.80 1.79 4.45
CA PHE A 213 -8.64 0.68 4.03
C PHE A 213 -9.34 1.05 2.71
N GLY A 214 -8.85 0.52 1.58
CA GLY A 214 -9.54 0.66 0.29
C GLY A 214 -10.89 -0.04 0.32
N LEU A 215 -11.91 0.65 -0.16
CA LEU A 215 -13.28 0.15 -0.30
C LEU A 215 -13.58 -0.25 -1.74
N THR A 216 -12.95 0.43 -2.70
CA THR A 216 -13.10 0.14 -4.13
C THR A 216 -12.16 -0.97 -4.58
N LYS A 217 -12.59 -1.74 -5.57
CA LYS A 217 -11.71 -2.66 -6.30
C LYS A 217 -10.72 -1.86 -7.14
N ILE A 218 -9.45 -2.26 -7.13
CA ILE A 218 -8.39 -1.57 -7.89
C ILE A 218 -8.32 -2.07 -9.32
N ASP A 219 -8.61 -3.35 -9.55
CA ASP A 219 -8.53 -3.98 -10.85
C ASP A 219 -9.68 -3.52 -11.77
N LYS A 220 -9.36 -3.28 -13.04
CA LYS A 220 -10.33 -2.97 -14.09
C LYS A 220 -11.02 -4.21 -14.65
N THR A 221 -10.47 -5.41 -14.45
CA THR A 221 -11.00 -6.67 -14.96
C THR A 221 -12.20 -7.08 -14.10
N GLU A 222 -13.37 -7.23 -14.72
CA GLU A 222 -14.63 -7.53 -14.00
C GLU A 222 -14.63 -8.91 -13.35
N ASP A 223 -13.91 -9.88 -13.91
CA ASP A 223 -13.81 -11.26 -13.43
C ASP A 223 -12.66 -11.48 -12.44
N ALA A 224 -11.86 -10.44 -12.13
CA ALA A 224 -10.78 -10.55 -11.16
C ALA A 224 -11.35 -10.60 -9.72
N GLU A 225 -10.72 -11.41 -8.87
CA GLU A 225 -11.01 -11.42 -7.44
C GLU A 225 -10.90 -10.02 -6.85
N ASP A 226 -11.69 -9.74 -5.79
CA ASP A 226 -11.77 -8.43 -5.13
C ASP A 226 -10.42 -7.97 -4.58
N CYS A 227 -9.62 -7.30 -5.41
CA CYS A 227 -8.35 -6.71 -5.03
C CYS A 227 -8.56 -5.27 -4.53
N ARG A 228 -8.16 -4.96 -3.29
CA ARG A 228 -8.34 -3.65 -2.65
C ARG A 228 -7.04 -3.14 -2.06
N ASN A 229 -6.90 -1.82 -2.08
CA ASN A 229 -5.72 -1.15 -1.57
C ASN A 229 -5.64 -1.21 -0.04
N ARG A 230 -4.46 -1.51 0.50
CA ARG A 230 -4.12 -1.45 1.92
C ARG A 230 -2.80 -0.71 2.05
N MET A 231 -2.76 0.30 2.91
CA MET A 231 -1.57 1.13 3.01
C MET A 231 -1.37 1.65 4.43
N LEU A 232 -0.14 1.51 4.91
CA LEU A 232 0.35 2.21 6.10
C LEU A 232 1.21 3.38 5.66
N SER A 233 0.84 4.60 6.02
CA SER A 233 1.61 5.81 5.77
C SER A 233 2.21 6.31 7.07
N ILE A 234 3.50 6.65 7.05
CA ILE A 234 4.18 7.32 8.17
C ILE A 234 4.76 8.62 7.61
N THR A 235 4.29 9.76 8.12
CA THR A 235 4.71 11.07 7.62
C THR A 235 5.19 11.97 8.76
N LEU A 236 6.13 12.83 8.42
CA LEU A 236 6.58 13.94 9.27
C LEU A 236 6.15 15.24 8.60
N GLY A 237 5.53 16.12 9.36
CA GLY A 237 5.06 17.41 8.89
C GLY A 237 5.38 18.54 9.87
N TYR A 238 5.18 19.76 9.42
CA TYR A 238 5.27 20.94 10.25
C TYR A 238 3.97 21.75 10.17
N ARG A 239 3.38 22.08 11.32
CA ARG A 239 2.10 22.81 11.41
C ARG A 239 2.36 24.31 11.51
N PHE A 240 1.88 25.04 10.52
CA PHE A 240 1.81 26.49 10.53
C PHE A 240 0.42 26.91 11.01
N LYS A 241 0.34 27.59 12.13
CA LYS A 241 -0.91 28.17 12.66
C LYS A 241 -1.13 29.54 12.02
N LEU A 242 -2.36 29.81 11.56
CA LEU A 242 -2.76 31.04 10.87
C LEU A 242 -3.67 31.90 11.76
#